data_fc2cfd3cf4665c8ffaa99e25644a5ac7
#
_entry.id   fc2cfd3cf4665c8ffaa99e25644a5ac7
#
_cell.length_a   1.000
_cell.length_b   1.000
_cell.length_c   1.000
_cell.angle_alpha   90.00
_cell.angle_beta   90.00
_cell.angle_gamma   90.00
#
_symmetry.space_group_name_H-M   'P 1'
#
loop_
_entity.id
_entity.type
_entity.pdbx_description
1 polymer ?
#
loop_
_entity_poly.entity_id
_entity_poly.type
_entity_poly.pdbx_seq_one_letter_code
_entity_poly.pdbx_strand_id
1 'polypeptide(L)'
;MVSYFSTRGHKDSLSFEDIILSGVAPDKGLYLPDSITLENLTYLTQEDLSYEDFVKTIFIALDKASAPYVEGLSLYPGFDESPEPKLIEVDDTTLVMELFHGPTKSFKDYALQPLGAIADKRLTELGERGLVIVATSGDTGSAAIEAVKDSENIDIVVLHPANKISEYQRKQMTSVIKDNVLNIAINGSYDDCQRLAKELLQENPFNRR
;
A
#
# COMPACT_ATOMS: atom_id res chain seq x y z
N MET A 1 14.90 -2.24 18.91
CA MET A 1 14.55 -2.60 17.54
C MET A 1 13.23 -3.31 17.63
N VAL A 2 12.22 -2.86 16.91
CA VAL A 2 10.90 -3.50 16.87
C VAL A 2 11.02 -4.78 16.04
N SER A 3 10.35 -5.85 16.49
CA SER A 3 10.27 -7.12 15.76
C SER A 3 8.83 -7.37 15.33
N TYR A 4 8.65 -7.91 14.13
CA TYR A 4 7.34 -8.13 13.56
C TYR A 4 7.03 -9.63 13.52
N PHE A 5 5.88 -10.00 14.04
CA PHE A 5 5.44 -11.39 14.18
C PHE A 5 4.16 -11.65 13.40
N SER A 6 4.01 -12.88 12.90
CA SER A 6 2.79 -13.30 12.25
C SER A 6 1.61 -13.39 13.23
N THR A 7 0.46 -12.88 12.81
CA THR A 7 -0.82 -13.00 13.56
C THR A 7 -1.32 -14.44 13.70
N ARG A 8 -0.71 -15.40 13.00
CA ARG A 8 -1.05 -16.84 13.07
C ARG A 8 -0.02 -17.68 13.80
N GLY A 9 1.01 -17.04 14.37
CA GLY A 9 1.98 -17.70 15.24
C GLY A 9 3.18 -18.32 14.54
N HIS A 10 3.48 -17.92 13.29
CA HIS A 10 4.77 -18.26 12.70
C HIS A 10 5.90 -17.73 13.58
N LYS A 11 6.91 -18.55 13.84
CA LYS A 11 7.90 -18.30 14.88
C LYS A 11 8.97 -17.28 14.51
N ASP A 12 9.20 -17.10 13.21
CA ASP A 12 10.23 -16.16 12.76
C ASP A 12 9.71 -14.73 12.89
N SER A 13 10.54 -13.88 13.48
CA SER A 13 10.34 -12.45 13.51
C SER A 13 11.11 -11.78 12.39
N LEU A 14 10.55 -10.72 11.83
CA LEU A 14 11.18 -9.91 10.78
C LEU A 14 11.50 -8.51 11.29
N SER A 15 12.45 -7.86 10.63
CA SER A 15 12.72 -6.43 10.78
C SER A 15 11.73 -5.60 9.95
N PHE A 16 11.76 -4.28 10.12
CA PHE A 16 10.98 -3.37 9.27
C PHE A 16 11.36 -3.51 7.80
N GLU A 17 12.66 -3.58 7.51
CA GLU A 17 13.20 -3.73 6.16
C GLU A 17 12.75 -5.02 5.47
N ASP A 18 12.55 -6.10 6.24
CA ASP A 18 12.11 -7.37 5.70
C ASP A 18 10.60 -7.38 5.43
N ILE A 19 9.80 -6.73 6.31
CA ILE A 19 8.33 -6.74 6.14
C ILE A 19 7.86 -5.84 5.01
N ILE A 20 8.60 -4.79 4.63
CA ILE A 20 8.24 -3.88 3.54
C ILE A 20 7.91 -4.66 2.26
N LEU A 21 8.72 -5.68 1.95
CA LEU A 21 8.58 -6.50 0.75
C LEU A 21 7.84 -7.83 1.00
N SER A 22 7.43 -8.09 2.24
CA SER A 22 6.75 -9.32 2.64
C SER A 22 5.24 -9.09 2.74
N GLY A 23 4.50 -9.40 1.71
CA GLY A 23 3.04 -9.18 1.69
C GLY A 23 2.27 -9.94 2.77
N VAL A 24 2.68 -11.20 3.07
CA VAL A 24 2.08 -12.05 4.11
C VAL A 24 3.13 -13.01 4.68
N ALA A 25 2.92 -13.45 5.92
CA ALA A 25 3.77 -14.48 6.53
C ALA A 25 3.58 -15.86 5.89
N PRO A 26 4.56 -16.80 6.04
CA PRO A 26 4.46 -18.16 5.47
C PRO A 26 3.22 -18.95 5.90
N ASP A 27 2.70 -18.65 7.10
CA ASP A 27 1.45 -19.23 7.63
C ASP A 27 0.18 -18.46 7.19
N LYS A 28 0.32 -17.51 6.24
CA LYS A 28 -0.73 -16.63 5.72
C LYS A 28 -1.28 -15.63 6.76
N GLY A 29 -0.53 -15.38 7.85
CA GLY A 29 -0.79 -14.31 8.81
C GLY A 29 -0.32 -12.96 8.28
N LEU A 30 -0.74 -11.90 8.94
CA LEU A 30 -0.20 -10.56 8.76
C LEU A 30 0.94 -10.33 9.75
N TYR A 31 1.87 -9.44 9.42
CA TYR A 31 2.91 -9.04 10.36
C TYR A 31 2.44 -7.87 11.21
N LEU A 32 2.58 -8.01 12.53
CA LEU A 32 2.34 -6.95 13.51
C LEU A 32 3.60 -6.74 14.35
N PRO A 33 3.88 -5.49 14.77
CA PRO A 33 4.99 -5.22 15.68
C PRO A 33 4.75 -5.87 17.05
N ASP A 34 5.81 -6.30 17.72
CA ASP A 34 5.78 -6.88 19.06
C ASP A 34 5.35 -5.87 20.13
N SER A 35 5.59 -4.60 19.87
CA SER A 35 5.22 -3.50 20.76
C SER A 35 4.86 -2.25 19.94
N ILE A 36 3.82 -1.56 20.35
CA ILE A 36 3.47 -0.22 19.88
C ILE A 36 3.65 0.73 21.05
N THR A 37 4.70 1.54 21.02
CA THR A 37 4.97 2.50 22.09
C THR A 37 4.45 3.87 21.66
N LEU A 38 3.35 4.28 22.24
CA LEU A 38 2.72 5.58 21.96
C LEU A 38 3.41 6.76 22.66
N GLU A 39 4.49 6.53 23.39
CA GLU A 39 5.19 7.55 24.18
C GLU A 39 5.73 8.73 23.35
N ASN A 40 5.92 8.52 22.05
CA ASN A 40 6.45 9.56 21.15
C ASN A 40 5.35 10.32 20.39
N LEU A 41 4.07 10.08 20.66
CA LEU A 41 2.98 10.75 19.95
C LEU A 41 2.75 12.21 20.38
N THR A 42 3.44 12.69 21.42
CA THR A 42 3.38 14.10 21.81
C THR A 42 3.87 15.06 20.72
N TYR A 43 4.69 14.57 19.78
CA TYR A 43 5.10 15.36 18.60
C TYR A 43 3.99 15.54 17.59
N LEU A 44 2.96 14.70 17.62
CA LEU A 44 1.82 14.75 16.69
C LEU A 44 0.84 15.90 16.97
N THR A 45 1.03 16.59 18.10
CA THR A 45 0.21 17.75 18.47
C THR A 45 0.85 19.10 18.07
N GLN A 46 1.92 19.08 17.27
CA GLN A 46 2.52 20.30 16.74
C GLN A 46 1.62 20.90 15.65
N GLU A 47 1.22 22.15 15.83
CA GLU A 47 0.23 22.85 15.00
C GLU A 47 0.68 23.10 13.54
N ASP A 48 1.97 22.93 13.23
CA ASP A 48 2.55 23.29 11.92
C ASP A 48 3.02 22.10 11.07
N LEU A 49 2.68 20.86 11.44
CA LEU A 49 3.06 19.69 10.65
C LEU A 49 2.16 19.53 9.41
N SER A 50 2.78 19.38 8.23
CA SER A 50 2.02 18.90 7.08
C SER A 50 1.47 17.48 7.34
N TYR A 51 0.38 17.12 6.68
CA TYR A 51 -0.16 15.76 6.81
C TYR A 51 0.88 14.69 6.43
N GLU A 52 1.69 14.94 5.41
CA GLU A 52 2.76 14.04 5.01
C GLU A 52 3.82 13.88 6.11
N ASP A 53 4.25 14.97 6.74
CA ASP A 53 5.20 14.91 7.85
C ASP A 53 4.60 14.25 9.09
N PHE A 54 3.31 14.46 9.34
CA PHE A 54 2.56 13.75 10.36
C PHE A 54 2.61 12.22 10.12
N VAL A 55 2.35 11.76 8.89
CA VAL A 55 2.42 10.35 8.53
C VAL A 55 3.85 9.79 8.68
N LYS A 56 4.87 10.51 8.22
CA LYS A 56 6.28 10.13 8.43
C LYS A 56 6.61 9.99 9.91
N THR A 57 6.15 10.94 10.72
CA THR A 57 6.34 10.90 12.18
C THR A 57 5.69 9.67 12.81
N ILE A 58 4.50 9.27 12.35
CA ILE A 58 3.85 8.03 12.81
C ILE A 58 4.71 6.81 12.47
N PHE A 59 5.20 6.68 11.24
CA PHE A 59 6.07 5.57 10.87
C PHE A 59 7.29 5.48 11.78
N ILE A 60 7.98 6.60 12.01
CA ILE A 60 9.18 6.66 12.86
C ILE A 60 8.85 6.38 14.34
N ALA A 61 7.69 6.85 14.82
CA ALA A 61 7.25 6.58 16.19
C ALA A 61 6.93 5.09 16.43
N LEU A 62 6.32 4.43 15.43
CA LEU A 62 6.04 3.00 15.47
C LEU A 62 7.31 2.16 15.39
N ASP A 63 8.23 2.51 14.50
CA ASP A 63 9.53 1.87 14.39
C ASP A 63 10.57 2.85 13.82
N LYS A 64 11.60 3.14 14.62
CA LYS A 64 12.70 4.02 14.19
C LYS A 64 13.47 3.50 12.97
N ALA A 65 13.41 2.21 12.68
CA ALA A 65 14.01 1.63 11.49
C ALA A 65 13.29 2.07 10.21
N SER A 66 12.08 2.64 10.30
CA SER A 66 11.37 3.22 9.16
C SER A 66 11.95 4.56 8.69
N ALA A 67 12.67 5.28 9.53
CA ALA A 67 13.17 6.63 9.22
C ALA A 67 13.91 6.73 7.88
N PRO A 68 14.87 5.86 7.53
CA PRO A 68 15.56 5.93 6.24
C PRO A 68 14.62 5.75 5.03
N TYR A 69 13.45 5.14 5.24
CA TYR A 69 12.48 4.81 4.19
C TYR A 69 11.39 5.86 4.03
N VAL A 70 11.21 6.75 4.98
CA VAL A 70 10.17 7.79 4.91
C VAL A 70 10.75 9.20 4.82
N GLU A 71 11.89 9.45 5.45
CA GLU A 71 12.56 10.76 5.37
C GLU A 71 13.00 11.06 3.93
N GLY A 72 12.69 12.28 3.48
CA GLY A 72 13.05 12.75 2.14
C GLY A 72 12.22 12.15 0.99
N LEU A 73 11.27 11.23 1.26
CA LEU A 73 10.31 10.77 0.26
C LEU A 73 9.09 11.67 0.19
N SER A 74 8.50 11.77 -1.01
CA SER A 74 7.10 12.16 -1.16
C SER A 74 6.25 10.92 -1.02
N LEU A 75 5.39 10.89 0.01
CA LEU A 75 4.51 9.76 0.30
C LEU A 75 3.18 9.84 -0.46
N TYR A 76 2.83 11.02 -0.98
CA TYR A 76 1.54 11.27 -1.63
C TYR A 76 1.69 12.00 -2.98
N PRO A 77 2.55 11.52 -3.90
CA PRO A 77 2.85 12.24 -5.14
C PRO A 77 1.67 12.36 -6.10
N GLY A 78 0.65 11.50 -5.95
CA GLY A 78 -0.54 11.50 -6.80
C GLY A 78 -1.68 12.41 -6.30
N PHE A 79 -1.51 13.12 -5.19
CA PHE A 79 -2.51 14.07 -4.72
C PHE A 79 -2.30 15.44 -5.37
N ASP A 80 -3.34 15.98 -5.98
CA ASP A 80 -3.29 17.32 -6.63
C ASP A 80 -3.25 18.46 -5.61
N GLU A 81 -3.81 18.23 -4.42
CA GLU A 81 -3.84 19.14 -3.29
C GLU A 81 -3.22 18.46 -2.07
N SER A 82 -3.31 19.12 -0.91
CA SER A 82 -2.88 18.50 0.36
C SER A 82 -3.55 17.14 0.55
N PRO A 83 -2.80 16.09 0.91
CA PRO A 83 -3.38 14.78 1.24
C PRO A 83 -4.12 14.77 2.58
N GLU A 84 -4.16 15.88 3.30
CA GLU A 84 -4.86 15.98 4.58
C GLU A 84 -6.36 15.67 4.43
N PRO A 85 -6.90 14.69 5.16
CA PRO A 85 -8.31 14.38 5.14
C PRO A 85 -9.16 15.56 5.66
N LYS A 86 -10.17 15.94 4.91
CA LYS A 86 -11.11 16.97 5.36
C LYS A 86 -12.06 16.41 6.41
N LEU A 87 -12.23 17.14 7.50
CA LEU A 87 -13.22 16.82 8.54
C LEU A 87 -14.43 17.74 8.34
N ILE A 88 -15.58 17.13 8.07
CA ILE A 88 -16.84 17.85 7.86
C ILE A 88 -17.71 17.63 9.10
N GLU A 89 -18.05 18.72 9.78
CA GLU A 89 -19.01 18.69 10.89
C GLU A 89 -20.43 18.54 10.34
N VAL A 90 -21.12 17.48 10.74
CA VAL A 90 -22.48 17.20 10.36
C VAL A 90 -23.45 17.76 11.42
N ASP A 91 -23.08 17.58 12.69
CA ASP A 91 -23.78 18.12 13.86
C ASP A 91 -22.79 18.21 15.05
N ASP A 92 -23.27 18.69 16.21
CA ASP A 92 -22.45 18.93 17.42
C ASP A 92 -21.69 17.70 17.94
N THR A 93 -21.99 16.51 17.46
CA THR A 93 -21.43 15.24 17.95
C THR A 93 -20.85 14.35 16.83
N THR A 94 -21.04 14.74 15.58
CA THR A 94 -20.69 13.90 14.42
C THR A 94 -19.76 14.62 13.46
N LEU A 95 -18.58 14.05 13.26
CA LEU A 95 -17.63 14.45 12.23
C LEU A 95 -17.55 13.37 11.16
N VAL A 96 -17.51 13.77 9.90
CA VAL A 96 -17.23 12.89 8.75
C VAL A 96 -15.85 13.21 8.22
N MET A 97 -14.98 12.18 8.21
CA MET A 97 -13.67 12.27 7.57
C MET A 97 -13.76 11.87 6.11
N GLU A 98 -13.49 12.81 5.21
CA GLU A 98 -13.53 12.57 3.77
C GLU A 98 -12.20 11.98 3.28
N LEU A 99 -12.21 10.72 2.83
CA LEU A 99 -11.03 10.00 2.34
C LEU A 99 -11.06 9.75 0.82
N PHE A 100 -11.77 10.58 0.07
CA PHE A 100 -11.93 10.43 -1.39
C PHE A 100 -11.27 11.58 -2.19
N HIS A 101 -10.35 12.31 -1.60
CA HIS A 101 -9.64 13.42 -2.26
C HIS A 101 -8.36 12.97 -3.00
N GLY A 102 -7.97 11.70 -2.87
CA GLY A 102 -6.84 11.13 -3.60
C GLY A 102 -7.14 10.89 -5.10
N PRO A 103 -6.12 10.50 -5.87
CA PRO A 103 -6.19 10.39 -7.33
C PRO A 103 -7.23 9.37 -7.82
N THR A 104 -7.47 8.28 -7.08
CA THR A 104 -8.46 7.27 -7.48
C THR A 104 -9.83 7.48 -6.83
N LYS A 105 -9.96 8.48 -5.96
CA LYS A 105 -11.15 8.75 -5.15
C LYS A 105 -11.50 7.63 -4.16
N SER A 106 -10.55 6.75 -3.87
CA SER A 106 -10.65 5.68 -2.88
C SER A 106 -9.80 6.01 -1.66
N PHE A 107 -10.29 5.68 -0.45
CA PHE A 107 -9.51 5.80 0.78
C PHE A 107 -8.19 5.00 0.75
N LYS A 108 -8.07 4.03 -0.16
CA LYS A 108 -6.87 3.21 -0.35
C LYS A 108 -5.67 4.01 -0.84
N ASP A 109 -5.88 5.16 -1.46
CA ASP A 109 -4.81 6.06 -1.86
C ASP A 109 -3.94 6.47 -0.66
N TYR A 110 -4.56 6.67 0.52
CA TYR A 110 -3.86 7.06 1.74
C TYR A 110 -2.90 6.01 2.29
N ALA A 111 -3.14 4.74 2.02
CA ALA A 111 -2.28 3.65 2.48
C ALA A 111 -1.35 3.13 1.38
N LEU A 112 -1.84 3.01 0.14
CA LEU A 112 -1.07 2.37 -0.92
C LEU A 112 0.01 3.27 -1.51
N GLN A 113 -0.17 4.59 -1.54
CA GLN A 113 0.89 5.49 -2.02
C GLN A 113 2.12 5.47 -1.11
N PRO A 114 2.02 5.66 0.21
CA PRO A 114 3.16 5.48 1.10
C PRO A 114 3.80 4.09 0.99
N LEU A 115 2.98 3.04 0.92
CA LEU A 115 3.48 1.67 0.76
C LEU A 115 4.29 1.50 -0.52
N GLY A 116 3.79 2.00 -1.64
CA GLY A 116 4.49 1.96 -2.94
C GLY A 116 5.82 2.70 -2.90
N ALA A 117 5.82 3.93 -2.36
CA ALA A 117 7.03 4.75 -2.25
C ALA A 117 8.12 4.10 -1.37
N ILE A 118 7.72 3.56 -0.22
CA ILE A 118 8.63 2.88 0.71
C ILE A 118 9.19 1.59 0.09
N ALA A 119 8.33 0.80 -0.57
CA ALA A 119 8.75 -0.44 -1.23
C ALA A 119 9.71 -0.17 -2.40
N ASP A 120 9.43 0.83 -3.23
CA ASP A 120 10.29 1.22 -4.35
C ASP A 120 11.68 1.67 -3.87
N LYS A 121 11.72 2.47 -2.80
CA LYS A 121 12.98 2.86 -2.17
C LYS A 121 13.76 1.66 -1.66
N ARG A 122 13.10 0.71 -0.99
CA ARG A 122 13.75 -0.50 -0.50
C ARG A 122 14.32 -1.34 -1.65
N LEU A 123 13.58 -1.52 -2.72
CA LEU A 123 14.04 -2.24 -3.92
C LEU A 123 15.23 -1.53 -4.58
N THR A 124 15.20 -0.20 -4.64
CA THR A 124 16.33 0.60 -5.14
C THR A 124 17.60 0.33 -4.34
N GLU A 125 17.53 0.29 -3.01
CA GLU A 125 18.68 0.01 -2.14
C GLU A 125 19.24 -1.41 -2.35
N LEU A 126 18.37 -2.37 -2.63
CA LEU A 126 18.76 -3.75 -2.91
C LEU A 126 19.28 -3.94 -4.34
N GLY A 127 19.01 -3.00 -5.25
CA GLY A 127 19.25 -3.18 -6.68
C GLY A 127 18.37 -4.27 -7.28
N GLU A 128 17.17 -4.46 -6.73
CA GLU A 128 16.24 -5.51 -7.12
C GLU A 128 14.95 -4.92 -7.72
N ARG A 129 14.18 -5.77 -8.38
CA ARG A 129 12.82 -5.45 -8.87
C ARG A 129 11.81 -6.31 -8.16
N GLY A 130 10.64 -5.72 -7.88
CA GLY A 130 9.50 -6.38 -7.26
C GLY A 130 8.34 -6.55 -8.23
N LEU A 131 7.53 -7.59 -8.01
CA LEU A 131 6.26 -7.79 -8.69
C LEU A 131 5.12 -7.77 -7.67
N VAL A 132 4.21 -6.82 -7.86
CA VAL A 132 2.97 -6.73 -7.09
C VAL A 132 1.85 -7.42 -7.85
N ILE A 133 1.16 -8.37 -7.23
CA ILE A 133 0.00 -9.06 -7.81
C ILE A 133 -1.23 -8.70 -6.99
N VAL A 134 -2.22 -8.08 -7.63
CA VAL A 134 -3.45 -7.61 -6.98
C VAL A 134 -4.66 -8.29 -7.59
N ALA A 135 -5.46 -8.98 -6.76
CA ALA A 135 -6.82 -9.35 -7.14
C ALA A 135 -7.78 -8.26 -6.64
N THR A 136 -8.60 -7.73 -7.53
CA THR A 136 -9.48 -6.60 -7.20
C THR A 136 -10.89 -6.77 -7.72
N SER A 137 -11.84 -6.20 -6.99
CA SER A 137 -13.20 -5.95 -7.45
C SER A 137 -13.39 -4.51 -7.97
N GLY A 138 -12.31 -3.70 -8.00
CA GLY A 138 -12.31 -2.33 -8.54
C GLY A 138 -11.32 -1.41 -7.85
N ASP A 139 -11.68 -0.79 -6.74
CA ASP A 139 -10.94 0.32 -6.10
C ASP A 139 -9.50 -0.01 -5.70
N THR A 140 -9.24 -1.22 -5.21
CA THR A 140 -7.89 -1.60 -4.80
C THR A 140 -6.93 -1.67 -5.98
N GLY A 141 -7.43 -2.11 -7.14
CA GLY A 141 -6.61 -2.20 -8.35
C GLY A 141 -6.18 -0.83 -8.86
N SER A 142 -7.11 0.13 -8.94
CA SER A 142 -6.79 1.49 -9.37
C SER A 142 -5.84 2.20 -8.41
N ALA A 143 -6.07 2.08 -7.10
CA ALA A 143 -5.20 2.69 -6.10
C ALA A 143 -3.79 2.05 -6.05
N ALA A 144 -3.68 0.73 -6.25
CA ALA A 144 -2.39 0.05 -6.34
C ALA A 144 -1.61 0.44 -7.60
N ILE A 145 -2.29 0.54 -8.76
CA ILE A 145 -1.67 1.03 -9.99
C ILE A 145 -1.15 2.45 -9.78
N GLU A 146 -1.99 3.34 -9.24
CA GLU A 146 -1.63 4.73 -9.00
C GLU A 146 -0.40 4.86 -8.10
N ALA A 147 -0.29 4.01 -7.07
CA ALA A 147 0.83 4.00 -6.13
C ALA A 147 2.17 3.61 -6.76
N VAL A 148 2.18 2.81 -7.84
CA VAL A 148 3.43 2.25 -8.39
C VAL A 148 3.63 2.49 -9.89
N LYS A 149 2.71 3.15 -10.59
CA LYS A 149 2.77 3.37 -12.04
C LYS A 149 4.04 4.09 -12.52
N ASP A 150 4.64 4.89 -11.68
CA ASP A 150 5.85 5.66 -11.96
C ASP A 150 7.11 5.09 -11.28
N SER A 151 7.00 3.92 -10.64
CA SER A 151 8.13 3.19 -10.07
C SER A 151 9.01 2.58 -11.15
N GLU A 152 10.33 2.67 -10.96
CA GLU A 152 11.32 2.00 -11.83
C GLU A 152 11.57 0.55 -11.42
N ASN A 153 11.25 0.20 -10.16
CA ASN A 153 11.61 -1.09 -9.59
C ASN A 153 10.40 -2.00 -9.30
N ILE A 154 9.17 -1.51 -9.50
CA ILE A 154 7.95 -2.28 -9.22
C ILE A 154 7.15 -2.48 -10.49
N ASP A 155 6.92 -3.75 -10.84
CA ASP A 155 5.93 -4.14 -11.83
C ASP A 155 4.63 -4.51 -11.11
N ILE A 156 3.47 -4.24 -11.73
CA ILE A 156 2.17 -4.58 -11.16
C ILE A 156 1.30 -5.35 -12.14
N VAL A 157 0.73 -6.46 -11.66
CA VAL A 157 -0.30 -7.24 -12.35
C VAL A 157 -1.60 -7.15 -11.58
N VAL A 158 -2.64 -6.65 -12.22
CA VAL A 158 -3.97 -6.53 -11.64
C VAL A 158 -4.90 -7.54 -12.28
N LEU A 159 -5.45 -8.43 -11.47
CA LEU A 159 -6.45 -9.42 -11.85
C LEU A 159 -7.83 -8.95 -11.43
N HIS A 160 -8.75 -8.83 -12.38
CA HIS A 160 -10.12 -8.44 -12.09
C HIS A 160 -11.14 -9.30 -12.85
N PRO A 161 -12.35 -9.52 -12.31
CA PRO A 161 -13.34 -10.32 -13.01
C PRO A 161 -13.88 -9.58 -14.23
N ALA A 162 -13.87 -10.27 -15.38
CA ALA A 162 -14.38 -9.72 -16.63
C ALA A 162 -15.87 -9.36 -16.51
N ASN A 163 -16.22 -8.13 -16.88
CA ASN A 163 -17.62 -7.62 -16.90
C ASN A 163 -18.35 -7.66 -15.54
N LYS A 164 -17.62 -7.75 -14.42
CA LYS A 164 -18.20 -7.79 -13.06
C LYS A 164 -17.69 -6.66 -12.15
N ILE A 165 -17.06 -5.66 -12.72
CA ILE A 165 -16.70 -4.40 -12.07
C ILE A 165 -17.39 -3.26 -12.80
N SER A 166 -17.53 -2.11 -12.14
CA SER A 166 -18.14 -0.94 -12.79
C SER A 166 -17.26 -0.45 -13.96
N GLU A 167 -17.89 0.14 -14.98
CA GLU A 167 -17.15 0.71 -16.10
C GLU A 167 -16.19 1.82 -15.65
N TYR A 168 -16.58 2.58 -14.65
CA TYR A 168 -15.74 3.61 -14.06
C TYR A 168 -14.45 3.02 -13.48
N GLN A 169 -14.55 2.02 -12.60
CA GLN A 169 -13.40 1.35 -11.99
C GLN A 169 -12.52 0.66 -13.03
N ARG A 170 -13.14 0.02 -14.04
CA ARG A 170 -12.40 -0.57 -15.14
C ARG A 170 -11.58 0.49 -15.88
N LYS A 171 -12.19 1.62 -16.21
CA LYS A 171 -11.50 2.73 -16.90
C LYS A 171 -10.37 3.30 -16.07
N GLN A 172 -10.55 3.50 -14.76
CA GLN A 172 -9.47 3.96 -13.89
C GLN A 172 -8.22 3.08 -13.99
N MET A 173 -8.38 1.75 -14.02
CA MET A 173 -7.26 0.83 -14.14
C MET A 173 -6.68 0.77 -15.57
N THR A 174 -7.53 0.70 -16.58
CA THR A 174 -7.10 0.46 -17.96
C THR A 174 -6.67 1.71 -18.73
N SER A 175 -6.93 2.91 -18.21
CA SER A 175 -6.43 4.16 -18.79
C SER A 175 -4.96 4.45 -18.46
N VAL A 176 -4.42 3.79 -17.45
CA VAL A 176 -2.99 3.90 -17.12
C VAL A 176 -2.21 2.97 -18.03
N ILE A 177 -1.53 3.55 -19.03
CA ILE A 177 -0.72 2.84 -20.02
C ILE A 177 0.75 3.08 -19.66
N LYS A 178 1.36 2.12 -18.97
CA LYS A 178 2.76 2.13 -18.53
C LYS A 178 3.35 0.73 -18.73
N ASP A 179 4.64 0.66 -19.01
CA ASP A 179 5.33 -0.61 -19.29
C ASP A 179 5.35 -1.56 -18.07
N ASN A 180 5.28 -1.01 -16.86
CA ASN A 180 5.25 -1.76 -15.61
C ASN A 180 3.83 -2.11 -15.12
N VAL A 181 2.76 -1.79 -15.89
CA VAL A 181 1.36 -2.01 -15.48
C VAL A 181 0.67 -3.00 -16.40
N LEU A 182 0.22 -4.12 -15.87
CA LEU A 182 -0.53 -5.12 -16.63
C LEU A 182 -1.90 -5.38 -15.97
N ASN A 183 -2.97 -5.16 -16.74
CA ASN A 183 -4.34 -5.48 -16.32
C ASN A 183 -4.83 -6.74 -17.06
N ILE A 184 -5.34 -7.72 -16.30
CA ILE A 184 -5.84 -8.98 -16.85
C ILE A 184 -7.28 -9.19 -16.38
N ALA A 185 -8.20 -9.22 -17.35
CA ALA A 185 -9.59 -9.56 -17.11
C ALA A 185 -9.77 -11.09 -17.09
N ILE A 186 -10.16 -11.62 -15.93
CA ILE A 186 -10.38 -13.06 -15.72
C ILE A 186 -11.85 -13.40 -16.02
N ASN A 187 -12.07 -14.41 -16.84
CA ASN A 187 -13.42 -14.95 -17.09
C ASN A 187 -13.85 -15.81 -15.89
N GLY A 188 -14.22 -15.15 -14.79
CA GLY A 188 -14.53 -15.78 -13.52
C GLY A 188 -15.16 -14.80 -12.53
N SER A 189 -15.07 -15.15 -11.25
CA SER A 189 -15.48 -14.34 -10.12
C SER A 189 -14.29 -13.59 -9.51
N TYR A 190 -14.56 -12.73 -8.53
CA TYR A 190 -13.51 -12.12 -7.71
C TYR A 190 -12.71 -13.19 -6.92
N ASP A 191 -13.39 -14.23 -6.44
CA ASP A 191 -12.74 -15.35 -5.73
C ASP A 191 -11.77 -16.12 -6.64
N ASP A 192 -12.10 -16.25 -7.94
CA ASP A 192 -11.17 -16.83 -8.92
C ASP A 192 -9.94 -15.95 -9.12
N CYS A 193 -10.10 -14.63 -9.17
CA CYS A 193 -8.96 -13.72 -9.23
C CYS A 193 -8.06 -13.84 -7.98
N GLN A 194 -8.67 -13.93 -6.78
CA GLN A 194 -7.92 -14.09 -5.54
C GLN A 194 -7.18 -15.43 -5.49
N ARG A 195 -7.83 -16.51 -5.94
CA ARG A 195 -7.22 -17.83 -5.99
C ARG A 195 -6.00 -17.85 -6.91
N LEU A 196 -6.15 -17.30 -8.12
CA LEU A 196 -5.05 -17.16 -9.08
C LEU A 196 -3.90 -16.32 -8.54
N ALA A 197 -4.18 -15.18 -7.91
CA ALA A 197 -3.14 -14.35 -7.29
C ALA A 197 -2.35 -15.13 -6.24
N LYS A 198 -3.02 -15.90 -5.38
CA LYS A 198 -2.39 -16.73 -4.37
C LYS A 198 -1.56 -17.88 -4.97
N GLU A 199 -2.05 -18.53 -6.01
CA GLU A 199 -1.33 -19.58 -6.73
C GLU A 199 -0.04 -19.02 -7.37
N LEU A 200 -0.12 -17.87 -8.06
CA LEU A 200 1.03 -17.21 -8.66
C LEU A 200 2.08 -16.81 -7.62
N LEU A 201 1.66 -16.33 -6.45
CA LEU A 201 2.59 -16.00 -5.36
C LEU A 201 3.24 -17.24 -4.74
N GLN A 202 2.52 -18.37 -4.66
CA GLN A 202 3.05 -19.62 -4.08
C GLN A 202 4.00 -20.36 -5.03
N GLU A 203 3.67 -20.41 -6.30
CA GLU A 203 4.50 -21.08 -7.31
C GLU A 203 5.74 -20.28 -7.65
N ASN A 204 5.75 -19.00 -7.31
CA ASN A 204 6.82 -18.04 -7.58
C ASN A 204 7.46 -18.22 -8.98
N PRO A 205 6.63 -18.26 -10.07
CA PRO A 205 7.12 -18.54 -11.41
C PRO A 205 8.08 -17.46 -11.94
N PHE A 206 8.12 -16.29 -11.25
CA PHE A 206 8.94 -15.13 -11.63
C PHE A 206 10.27 -15.10 -10.91
N ASN A 207 10.51 -15.94 -9.90
CA ASN A 207 11.78 -16.02 -9.17
C ASN A 207 12.75 -17.00 -9.83
N ARG A 208 12.78 -17.03 -11.15
CA ARG A 208 13.83 -17.71 -11.89
C ARG A 208 14.97 -16.73 -12.15
N ARG A 209 15.94 -16.76 -11.27
CA ARG A 209 17.31 -16.46 -11.66
C ARG A 209 17.93 -17.69 -12.27
#